data_d4b55289a1d63aa38bb06b20c578fe7f
#
_entry.id   d4b55289a1d63aa38bb06b20c578fe7f
#
_cell.length_a   1.000
_cell.length_b   1.000
_cell.length_c   1.000
_cell.angle_alpha   90.00
_cell.angle_beta   90.00
_cell.angle_gamma   90.00
#
_symmetry.space_group_name_H-M   'P 1'
#
loop_
_entity.id
_entity.type
_entity.pdbx_description
1 polymer ?
#
loop_
_entity_poly.entity_id
_entity_poly.type
_entity_poly.pdbx_seq_one_letter_code
_entity_poly.pdbx_strand_id
1 'polypeptide(L)'
;MASALLPSRRLLSAAIAAPLFSLAVCSMAAQADDRNLPEPHHLAIAGNSADAAPLILAARRYAAFWNTGDEQYARQALAPDFIDRTLPAGRPQGVAGPLQASQGFRSAVPDLSMEIDEMVVAGDRVSLHLRFRGHFSGQFGKLKGKGQVIDFRAFDLYRIADGRIADNWHLEDNLSLMQQFGAIQP
;
A
#
# COMPACT_ATOMS: atom_id res chain seq x y z
N MET A 1 49.74 -55.97 60.50
CA MET A 1 50.09 -55.03 59.46
C MET A 1 48.77 -54.58 58.83
N ALA A 2 48.22 -53.40 59.22
CA ALA A 2 46.96 -52.89 58.80
C ALA A 2 47.22 -51.78 57.75
N SER A 3 46.67 -51.94 56.56
CA SER A 3 46.71 -50.92 55.52
C SER A 3 45.40 -50.21 55.47
N ALA A 4 45.45 -48.89 55.78
CA ALA A 4 44.30 -48.03 55.82
C ALA A 4 43.98 -47.46 54.43
N LEU A 5 42.73 -47.67 53.94
CA LEU A 5 42.20 -47.11 52.73
C LEU A 5 41.49 -45.75 53.05
N LEU A 6 41.95 -44.68 52.42
CA LEU A 6 41.37 -43.36 52.47
C LEU A 6 40.16 -43.26 51.51
N PRO A 7 39.04 -42.57 51.89
CA PRO A 7 37.91 -42.39 51.00
C PRO A 7 38.11 -41.19 50.05
N SER A 8 37.87 -41.39 48.76
CA SER A 8 37.88 -40.36 47.72
C SER A 8 36.65 -39.45 47.85
N ARG A 9 36.89 -38.15 48.04
CA ARG A 9 35.87 -37.08 47.95
C ARG A 9 35.46 -36.87 46.48
N ARG A 10 34.22 -37.17 46.17
CA ARG A 10 33.59 -36.77 44.92
C ARG A 10 33.17 -35.30 45.03
N LEU A 11 33.74 -34.42 44.20
CA LEU A 11 33.29 -33.06 43.99
C LEU A 11 32.03 -33.09 43.10
N LEU A 12 30.88 -32.66 43.67
CA LEU A 12 29.67 -32.37 42.90
C LEU A 12 29.84 -30.99 42.24
N SER A 13 30.00 -30.99 40.95
CA SER A 13 29.90 -29.76 40.13
C SER A 13 28.41 -29.42 39.95
N ALA A 14 27.93 -28.38 40.61
CA ALA A 14 26.62 -27.83 40.37
C ALA A 14 26.67 -26.97 39.08
N ALA A 15 26.04 -27.43 38.02
CA ALA A 15 25.83 -26.65 36.82
C ALA A 15 24.71 -25.65 37.06
N ILE A 16 25.05 -24.35 37.10
CA ILE A 16 24.08 -23.28 37.15
C ILE A 16 23.59 -23.05 35.74
N ALA A 17 22.36 -23.50 35.44
CA ALA A 17 21.67 -23.18 34.22
C ALA A 17 21.09 -21.75 34.32
N ALA A 18 21.68 -20.79 33.62
CA ALA A 18 21.13 -19.46 33.45
C ALA A 18 19.95 -19.50 32.48
N PRO A 19 18.79 -18.89 32.81
CA PRO A 19 17.69 -18.80 31.86
C PRO A 19 18.04 -17.78 30.79
N LEU A 20 18.10 -18.21 29.54
CA LEU A 20 18.11 -17.33 28.35
C LEU A 20 16.74 -16.65 28.22
N PHE A 21 16.62 -15.44 28.75
CA PHE A 21 15.52 -14.56 28.43
C PHE A 21 15.66 -14.09 26.97
N SER A 22 14.94 -14.76 26.08
CA SER A 22 14.77 -14.31 24.70
C SER A 22 13.87 -13.07 24.72
N LEU A 23 14.47 -11.87 24.63
CA LEU A 23 13.75 -10.64 24.35
C LEU A 23 13.20 -10.73 22.92
N ALA A 24 11.94 -11.10 22.79
CA ALA A 24 11.19 -10.93 21.54
C ALA A 24 11.05 -9.42 21.30
N VAL A 25 11.92 -8.85 20.47
CA VAL A 25 11.77 -7.49 19.96
C VAL A 25 10.57 -7.56 18.99
N CYS A 26 9.39 -7.24 19.52
CA CYS A 26 8.20 -7.02 18.71
C CYS A 26 8.47 -5.73 17.92
N SER A 27 8.92 -5.87 16.65
CA SER A 27 9.09 -4.76 15.73
C SER A 27 7.68 -4.24 15.45
N MET A 28 7.25 -3.19 16.16
CA MET A 28 6.04 -2.46 15.81
C MET A 28 6.32 -1.77 14.47
N ALA A 29 5.80 -2.35 13.39
CA ALA A 29 5.79 -1.65 12.12
C ALA A 29 5.09 -0.31 12.34
N ALA A 30 5.77 0.79 12.00
CA ALA A 30 5.17 2.11 12.07
C ALA A 30 3.89 2.10 11.23
N GLN A 31 2.77 2.54 11.82
CA GLN A 31 1.50 2.67 11.09
C GLN A 31 1.48 4.02 10.41
N ALA A 32 0.96 4.05 9.17
CA ALA A 32 0.71 5.30 8.48
C ALA A 32 -0.33 6.14 9.25
N ASP A 33 -0.18 7.46 9.17
CA ASP A 33 -1.01 8.40 9.91
C ASP A 33 -2.33 8.69 9.17
N ASP A 34 -3.44 8.27 9.77
CA ASP A 34 -4.77 8.45 9.18
C ASP A 34 -5.33 9.89 9.30
N ARG A 35 -4.64 10.81 9.97
CA ARG A 35 -5.14 12.18 10.22
C ARG A 35 -5.26 13.04 8.96
N ASN A 36 -4.47 12.77 7.92
CA ASN A 36 -4.38 13.57 6.70
C ASN A 36 -4.69 12.75 5.44
N LEU A 37 -5.61 11.78 5.55
CA LEU A 37 -6.05 11.01 4.39
C LEU A 37 -6.86 11.89 3.41
N PRO A 38 -6.72 11.71 2.09
CA PRO A 38 -7.54 12.41 1.11
C PRO A 38 -9.04 12.25 1.41
N GLU A 39 -9.77 13.37 1.42
CA GLU A 39 -11.22 13.36 1.54
C GLU A 39 -11.85 13.39 0.13
N PRO A 40 -12.95 12.66 -0.12
CA PRO A 40 -13.68 12.80 -1.36
C PRO A 40 -14.40 14.15 -1.40
N HIS A 41 -14.38 14.82 -2.56
CA HIS A 41 -15.16 16.04 -2.75
C HIS A 41 -16.67 15.76 -2.69
N HIS A 42 -17.08 14.60 -3.21
CA HIS A 42 -18.47 14.12 -3.13
C HIS A 42 -18.48 12.68 -2.62
N LEU A 43 -19.32 12.42 -1.60
CA LEU A 43 -19.51 11.11 -1.01
C LEU A 43 -20.98 10.71 -1.06
N ALA A 44 -21.28 9.57 -1.68
CA ALA A 44 -22.59 8.95 -1.65
C ALA A 44 -22.53 7.57 -0.98
N ILE A 45 -23.44 7.30 -0.06
CA ILE A 45 -23.52 6.04 0.68
C ILE A 45 -24.90 5.42 0.48
N ALA A 46 -24.95 4.21 -0.09
CA ALA A 46 -26.15 3.41 -0.13
C ALA A 46 -26.15 2.45 1.08
N GLY A 47 -27.02 2.73 2.04
CA GLY A 47 -27.13 1.95 3.28
C GLY A 47 -26.71 2.72 4.55
N ASN A 48 -26.28 1.99 5.57
CA ASN A 48 -25.88 2.57 6.85
C ASN A 48 -24.47 3.15 6.79
N SER A 49 -24.32 4.41 7.19
CA SER A 49 -23.02 5.10 7.20
C SER A 49 -21.99 4.46 8.18
N ALA A 50 -22.44 3.84 9.27
CA ALA A 50 -21.56 3.16 10.20
C ALA A 50 -20.89 1.92 9.55
N ASP A 51 -21.61 1.20 8.71
CA ASP A 51 -21.09 0.04 7.97
C ASP A 51 -20.15 0.48 6.84
N ALA A 52 -20.33 1.69 6.31
CA ALA A 52 -19.49 2.27 5.27
C ALA A 52 -18.12 2.78 5.78
N ALA A 53 -18.00 3.12 7.07
CA ALA A 53 -16.79 3.74 7.62
C ALA A 53 -15.49 2.93 7.37
N PRO A 54 -15.43 1.62 7.62
CA PRO A 54 -14.22 0.84 7.33
C PRO A 54 -13.91 0.73 5.83
N LEU A 55 -14.93 0.78 4.96
CA LEU A 55 -14.77 0.76 3.51
C LEU A 55 -14.15 2.08 3.02
N ILE A 56 -14.69 3.20 3.51
CA ILE A 56 -14.19 4.55 3.22
C ILE A 56 -12.73 4.68 3.68
N LEU A 57 -12.42 4.19 4.87
CA LEU A 57 -11.06 4.24 5.43
C LEU A 57 -10.07 3.47 4.54
N ALA A 58 -10.40 2.25 4.12
CA ALA A 58 -9.54 1.45 3.24
C ALA A 58 -9.29 2.18 1.90
N ALA A 59 -10.34 2.74 1.28
CA ALA A 59 -10.24 3.48 0.03
C ALA A 59 -9.39 4.75 0.19
N ARG A 60 -9.56 5.52 1.26
CA ARG A 60 -8.78 6.74 1.53
C ARG A 60 -7.31 6.45 1.83
N ARG A 61 -7.00 5.35 2.51
CA ARG A 61 -5.60 4.90 2.71
C ARG A 61 -4.94 4.57 1.37
N TYR A 62 -5.65 3.85 0.49
CA TYR A 62 -5.10 3.54 -0.83
C TYR A 62 -4.95 4.79 -1.70
N ALA A 63 -5.87 5.74 -1.58
CA ALA A 63 -5.75 7.07 -2.15
C ALA A 63 -4.52 7.82 -1.61
N ALA A 64 -4.26 7.80 -0.30
CA ALA A 64 -3.09 8.41 0.31
C ALA A 64 -1.78 7.79 -0.20
N PHE A 65 -1.75 6.47 -0.43
CA PHE A 65 -0.62 5.82 -1.07
C PHE A 65 -0.32 6.41 -2.46
N TRP A 66 -1.34 6.54 -3.31
CA TRP A 66 -1.17 7.14 -4.64
C TRP A 66 -0.79 8.62 -4.58
N ASN A 67 -1.30 9.35 -3.58
CA ASN A 67 -1.01 10.76 -3.39
C ASN A 67 0.40 11.03 -2.85
N THR A 68 0.95 10.15 -2.00
CA THR A 68 2.22 10.39 -1.29
C THR A 68 3.36 9.50 -1.77
N GLY A 69 3.05 8.29 -2.26
CA GLY A 69 4.03 7.23 -2.53
C GLY A 69 4.44 6.44 -1.29
N ASP A 70 3.88 6.74 -0.11
CA ASP A 70 4.18 5.99 1.12
C ASP A 70 3.54 4.61 1.07
N GLU A 71 4.39 3.58 0.96
CA GLU A 71 3.98 2.17 0.86
C GLU A 71 3.18 1.67 2.07
N GLN A 72 3.34 2.30 3.24
CA GLN A 72 2.62 1.88 4.44
C GLN A 72 1.10 2.02 4.26
N TYR A 73 0.65 3.06 3.57
CA TYR A 73 -0.76 3.23 3.25
C TYR A 73 -1.29 2.09 2.36
N ALA A 74 -0.54 1.68 1.32
CA ALA A 74 -0.93 0.54 0.49
C ALA A 74 -0.99 -0.76 1.30
N ARG A 75 0.00 -1.02 2.15
CA ARG A 75 0.06 -2.21 3.00
C ARG A 75 -1.05 -2.27 4.05
N GLN A 76 -1.57 -1.12 4.48
CA GLN A 76 -2.72 -1.04 5.38
C GLN A 76 -4.05 -1.14 4.65
N ALA A 77 -4.13 -0.57 3.44
CA ALA A 77 -5.35 -0.55 2.63
C ALA A 77 -5.65 -1.89 1.96
N LEU A 78 -4.62 -2.57 1.45
CA LEU A 78 -4.77 -3.79 0.65
C LEU A 78 -4.76 -5.04 1.52
N ALA A 79 -5.58 -6.03 1.16
CA ALA A 79 -5.55 -7.34 1.77
C ALA A 79 -4.24 -8.08 1.46
N PRO A 80 -3.77 -9.00 2.32
CA PRO A 80 -2.56 -9.79 2.03
C PRO A 80 -2.67 -10.60 0.74
N ASP A 81 -3.87 -11.04 0.40
CA ASP A 81 -4.26 -11.78 -0.81
C ASP A 81 -4.94 -10.90 -1.87
N PHE A 82 -4.65 -9.60 -1.86
CA PHE A 82 -5.17 -8.61 -2.82
C PHE A 82 -5.02 -9.07 -4.27
N ILE A 83 -6.08 -8.92 -5.06
CA ILE A 83 -6.11 -9.26 -6.48
C ILE A 83 -6.42 -8.00 -7.31
N ASP A 84 -5.50 -7.65 -8.19
CA ASP A 84 -5.74 -6.72 -9.28
C ASP A 84 -6.48 -7.45 -10.41
N ARG A 85 -7.72 -7.05 -10.69
CA ARG A 85 -8.58 -7.68 -11.71
C ARG A 85 -8.38 -7.12 -13.11
N THR A 86 -7.67 -6.02 -13.22
CA THR A 86 -7.31 -5.36 -14.49
C THR A 86 -5.80 -5.28 -14.68
N LEU A 87 -5.09 -6.25 -14.14
CA LEU A 87 -3.63 -6.30 -14.06
C LEU A 87 -2.96 -6.02 -15.41
N PRO A 88 -2.20 -4.92 -15.55
CA PRO A 88 -1.44 -4.65 -16.77
C PRO A 88 -0.37 -5.71 -17.03
N ALA A 89 -0.12 -5.98 -18.31
CA ALA A 89 0.90 -6.96 -18.72
C ALA A 89 2.28 -6.63 -18.13
N GLY A 90 2.92 -7.63 -17.54
CA GLY A 90 4.26 -7.51 -16.93
C GLY A 90 4.28 -6.95 -15.50
N ARG A 91 3.13 -6.53 -14.95
CA ARG A 91 3.03 -6.12 -13.54
C ARG A 91 2.84 -7.36 -12.63
N PRO A 92 3.51 -7.46 -11.47
CA PRO A 92 3.24 -8.54 -10.53
C PRO A 92 1.85 -8.40 -9.91
N GLN A 93 1.22 -9.54 -9.59
CA GLN A 93 -0.04 -9.60 -8.86
C GLN A 93 0.19 -9.28 -7.37
N GLY A 94 -0.89 -8.96 -6.65
CA GLY A 94 -0.85 -8.66 -5.22
C GLY A 94 -0.32 -7.27 -4.91
N VAL A 95 0.04 -7.03 -3.66
CA VAL A 95 0.48 -5.71 -3.16
C VAL A 95 1.73 -5.19 -3.90
N ALA A 96 2.59 -6.07 -4.39
CA ALA A 96 3.80 -5.68 -5.12
C ALA A 96 3.48 -4.91 -6.43
N GLY A 97 2.35 -5.20 -7.07
CA GLY A 97 1.94 -4.54 -8.32
C GLY A 97 1.79 -3.03 -8.21
N PRO A 98 0.89 -2.53 -7.35
CA PRO A 98 0.74 -1.09 -7.16
C PRO A 98 1.99 -0.42 -6.59
N LEU A 99 2.78 -1.08 -5.73
CA LEU A 99 4.05 -0.51 -5.24
C LEU A 99 5.02 -0.24 -6.39
N GLN A 100 5.22 -1.22 -7.27
CA GLN A 100 6.06 -1.06 -8.46
C GLN A 100 5.50 0.03 -9.41
N ALA A 101 4.18 0.07 -9.61
CA ALA A 101 3.52 1.04 -10.46
C ALA A 101 3.73 2.48 -9.95
N SER A 102 3.50 2.72 -8.68
CA SER A 102 3.68 4.04 -8.04
C SER A 102 5.13 4.51 -8.13
N GLN A 103 6.09 3.63 -7.84
CA GLN A 103 7.51 3.94 -7.95
C GLN A 103 7.89 4.34 -9.39
N GLY A 104 7.45 3.56 -10.39
CA GLY A 104 7.70 3.84 -11.79
C GLY A 104 7.07 5.15 -12.25
N PHE A 105 5.81 5.39 -11.85
CA PHE A 105 5.10 6.61 -12.24
C PHE A 105 5.71 7.86 -11.58
N ARG A 106 6.08 7.79 -10.29
CA ARG A 106 6.76 8.89 -9.59
C ARG A 106 8.17 9.16 -10.10
N SER A 107 8.84 8.18 -10.69
CA SER A 107 10.10 8.41 -11.40
C SER A 107 9.92 9.30 -12.63
N ALA A 108 8.75 9.28 -13.26
CA ALA A 108 8.39 10.15 -14.39
C ALA A 108 7.79 11.48 -13.92
N VAL A 109 6.91 11.44 -12.90
CA VAL A 109 6.15 12.57 -12.34
C VAL A 109 6.44 12.67 -10.84
N PRO A 110 7.57 13.28 -10.41
CA PRO A 110 7.99 13.27 -9.01
C PRO A 110 7.03 13.99 -8.05
N ASP A 111 6.32 14.99 -8.54
CA ASP A 111 5.31 15.77 -7.82
C ASP A 111 3.88 15.25 -8.01
N LEU A 112 3.73 13.97 -8.35
CA LEU A 112 2.42 13.35 -8.52
C LEU A 112 1.55 13.56 -7.29
N SER A 113 0.37 14.13 -7.51
CA SER A 113 -0.70 14.28 -6.55
C SER A 113 -1.98 13.58 -7.05
N MET A 114 -2.85 13.20 -6.11
CA MET A 114 -4.11 12.55 -6.43
C MET A 114 -5.22 13.07 -5.51
N GLU A 115 -6.38 13.32 -6.11
CA GLU A 115 -7.61 13.76 -5.45
C GLU A 115 -8.73 12.75 -5.73
N ILE A 116 -9.66 12.61 -4.77
CA ILE A 116 -10.88 11.82 -4.94
C ILE A 116 -12.00 12.82 -5.30
N ASP A 117 -12.37 12.88 -6.58
CA ASP A 117 -13.47 13.74 -7.02
C ASP A 117 -14.81 13.20 -6.50
N GLU A 118 -15.04 11.89 -6.63
CA GLU A 118 -16.26 11.22 -6.15
C GLU A 118 -15.96 9.87 -5.52
N MET A 119 -16.72 9.52 -4.48
CA MET A 119 -16.71 8.20 -3.85
C MET A 119 -18.15 7.74 -3.65
N VAL A 120 -18.46 6.54 -4.12
CA VAL A 120 -19.75 5.88 -3.93
C VAL A 120 -19.54 4.56 -3.18
N VAL A 121 -20.26 4.38 -2.07
CA VAL A 121 -20.20 3.17 -1.23
C VAL A 121 -21.53 2.44 -1.29
N ALA A 122 -21.50 1.17 -1.65
CA ALA A 122 -22.71 0.31 -1.69
C ALA A 122 -22.36 -1.15 -1.36
N GLY A 123 -22.95 -1.67 -0.30
CA GLY A 123 -22.63 -3.01 0.19
C GLY A 123 -21.15 -3.15 0.54
N ASP A 124 -20.46 -4.11 -0.08
CA ASP A 124 -19.02 -4.34 0.07
C ASP A 124 -18.17 -3.63 -1.00
N ARG A 125 -18.76 -2.69 -1.76
CA ARG A 125 -18.15 -2.01 -2.90
C ARG A 125 -17.89 -0.54 -2.62
N VAL A 126 -16.73 -0.05 -3.12
CA VAL A 126 -16.42 1.37 -3.20
C VAL A 126 -16.01 1.69 -4.62
N SER A 127 -16.72 2.62 -5.26
CA SER A 127 -16.34 3.15 -6.56
C SER A 127 -15.78 4.56 -6.39
N LEU A 128 -14.68 4.86 -7.10
CA LEU A 128 -14.02 6.15 -7.04
C LEU A 128 -13.83 6.73 -8.44
N HIS A 129 -14.04 8.05 -8.54
CA HIS A 129 -13.54 8.88 -9.62
C HIS A 129 -12.34 9.65 -9.08
N LEU A 130 -11.19 9.45 -9.69
CA LEU A 130 -9.89 9.96 -9.24
C LEU A 130 -9.33 10.96 -10.26
N ARG A 131 -8.61 11.96 -9.76
CA ARG A 131 -7.86 12.90 -10.57
C ARG A 131 -6.40 12.89 -10.18
N PHE A 132 -5.52 12.62 -11.15
CA PHE A 132 -4.07 12.65 -10.99
C PHE A 132 -3.50 13.89 -11.65
N ARG A 133 -2.57 14.57 -10.95
CA ARG A 133 -1.88 15.77 -11.44
C ARG A 133 -0.39 15.72 -11.10
N GLY A 134 0.39 16.46 -11.87
CA GLY A 134 1.81 16.67 -11.64
C GLY A 134 2.51 17.18 -12.88
N HIS A 135 3.84 17.08 -12.90
CA HIS A 135 4.66 17.51 -14.03
C HIS A 135 5.57 16.38 -14.49
N PHE A 136 5.48 16.03 -15.77
CA PHE A 136 6.40 15.06 -16.37
C PHE A 136 7.78 15.71 -16.51
N SER A 137 8.63 15.53 -15.52
CA SER A 137 9.99 16.06 -15.46
C SER A 137 11.07 14.97 -15.43
N GLY A 138 10.68 13.73 -15.13
CA GLY A 138 11.57 12.57 -15.09
C GLY A 138 11.62 11.80 -16.39
N GLN A 139 11.56 10.46 -16.32
CA GLN A 139 11.66 9.58 -17.46
C GLN A 139 10.57 8.51 -17.44
N PHE A 140 9.91 8.29 -18.59
CA PHE A 140 8.95 7.22 -18.81
C PHE A 140 9.36 6.40 -20.05
N GLY A 141 9.86 5.19 -19.84
CA GLY A 141 10.46 4.40 -20.91
C GLY A 141 11.60 5.15 -21.62
N LYS A 142 11.43 5.43 -22.91
CA LYS A 142 12.38 6.23 -23.70
C LYS A 142 12.07 7.74 -23.70
N LEU A 143 10.94 8.14 -23.13
CA LEU A 143 10.51 9.53 -23.09
C LEU A 143 11.15 10.25 -21.93
N LYS A 144 11.66 11.46 -22.17
CA LYS A 144 12.20 12.35 -21.14
C LYS A 144 11.26 13.53 -20.96
N GLY A 145 10.84 13.75 -19.72
CA GLY A 145 10.00 14.87 -19.36
C GLY A 145 10.69 16.21 -19.54
N LYS A 146 9.89 17.24 -19.84
CA LYS A 146 10.30 18.63 -20.01
C LYS A 146 9.46 19.56 -19.12
N GLY A 147 8.79 19.00 -18.09
CA GLY A 147 7.88 19.74 -17.23
C GLY A 147 6.45 19.86 -17.78
N GLN A 148 6.05 19.01 -18.71
CA GLN A 148 4.69 19.00 -19.22
C GLN A 148 3.69 18.74 -18.08
N VAL A 149 2.58 19.47 -18.08
CA VAL A 149 1.48 19.26 -17.13
C VAL A 149 0.85 17.90 -17.39
N ILE A 150 0.65 17.15 -16.34
CA ILE A 150 -0.10 15.89 -16.32
C ILE A 150 -1.39 16.14 -15.52
N ASP A 151 -2.53 15.89 -16.14
CA ASP A 151 -3.86 15.96 -15.53
C ASP A 151 -4.76 14.92 -16.23
N PHE A 152 -5.00 13.80 -15.58
CA PHE A 152 -5.83 12.72 -16.13
C PHE A 152 -6.73 12.11 -15.07
N ARG A 153 -7.72 11.34 -15.53
CA ARG A 153 -8.72 10.71 -14.69
C ARG A 153 -8.51 9.20 -14.60
N ALA A 154 -9.01 8.63 -13.52
CA ALA A 154 -9.16 7.19 -13.36
C ALA A 154 -10.46 6.85 -12.65
N PHE A 155 -10.95 5.64 -12.89
CA PHE A 155 -12.04 5.03 -12.17
C PHE A 155 -11.58 3.73 -11.54
N ASP A 156 -11.82 3.59 -10.25
CA ASP A 156 -11.55 2.37 -9.50
C ASP A 156 -12.86 1.79 -8.94
N LEU A 157 -12.95 0.48 -8.92
CA LEU A 157 -13.97 -0.25 -8.19
C LEU A 157 -13.28 -1.24 -7.26
N TYR A 158 -13.47 -1.06 -5.96
CA TYR A 158 -12.96 -1.96 -4.94
C TYR A 158 -14.03 -2.90 -4.43
N ARG A 159 -13.64 -4.15 -4.12
CA ARG A 159 -14.35 -5.00 -3.18
C ARG A 159 -13.57 -5.00 -1.86
N ILE A 160 -14.28 -4.67 -0.80
CA ILE A 160 -13.71 -4.62 0.55
C ILE A 160 -14.10 -5.88 1.31
N ALA A 161 -13.13 -6.51 1.96
CA ALA A 161 -13.32 -7.62 2.88
C ALA A 161 -12.45 -7.36 4.12
N ASP A 162 -12.99 -7.57 5.30
CA ASP A 162 -12.30 -7.37 6.59
C ASP A 162 -11.61 -6.00 6.72
N GLY A 163 -12.28 -4.94 6.19
CA GLY A 163 -11.78 -3.56 6.21
C GLY A 163 -10.58 -3.30 5.31
N ARG A 164 -10.32 -4.17 4.33
CA ARG A 164 -9.23 -4.05 3.36
C ARG A 164 -9.73 -4.27 1.93
N ILE A 165 -9.06 -3.66 0.97
CA ILE A 165 -9.32 -3.89 -0.45
C ILE A 165 -8.83 -5.28 -0.83
N ALA A 166 -9.76 -6.18 -1.11
CA ALA A 166 -9.48 -7.55 -1.55
C ALA A 166 -9.34 -7.64 -3.08
N ASP A 167 -10.15 -6.87 -3.81
CA ASP A 167 -10.06 -6.78 -5.27
C ASP A 167 -10.13 -5.33 -5.73
N ASN A 168 -9.42 -5.02 -6.81
CA ASN A 168 -9.52 -3.76 -7.56
C ASN A 168 -9.74 -4.03 -9.05
N TRP A 169 -10.73 -3.35 -9.63
CA TRP A 169 -10.87 -3.10 -11.07
C TRP A 169 -10.58 -1.63 -11.29
N HIS A 170 -9.66 -1.30 -12.19
CA HIS A 170 -9.28 0.10 -12.44
C HIS A 170 -9.16 0.38 -13.94
N LEU A 171 -9.42 1.61 -14.29
CA LEU A 171 -9.32 2.11 -15.65
C LEU A 171 -8.84 3.56 -15.62
N GLU A 172 -7.66 3.80 -16.18
CA GLU A 172 -7.09 5.13 -16.33
C GLU A 172 -7.36 5.69 -17.74
N ASP A 173 -7.51 7.00 -17.85
CA ASP A 173 -7.48 7.70 -19.15
C ASP A 173 -6.06 7.71 -19.73
N ASN A 174 -5.62 6.52 -20.15
CA ASN A 174 -4.30 6.32 -20.72
C ASN A 174 -4.09 7.08 -22.04
N LEU A 175 -5.16 7.39 -22.79
CA LEU A 175 -5.07 8.18 -24.01
C LEU A 175 -4.57 9.58 -23.69
N SER A 176 -5.28 10.30 -22.80
CA SER A 176 -4.88 11.63 -22.34
C SER A 176 -3.48 11.64 -21.74
N LEU A 177 -3.16 10.66 -20.89
CA LEU A 177 -1.84 10.54 -20.27
C LEU A 177 -0.73 10.39 -21.32
N MET A 178 -0.89 9.52 -22.33
CA MET A 178 0.11 9.31 -23.36
C MET A 178 0.28 10.55 -24.28
N GLN A 179 -0.80 11.28 -24.55
CA GLN A 179 -0.74 12.57 -25.25
C GLN A 179 0.04 13.62 -24.44
N GLN A 180 -0.24 13.73 -23.13
CA GLN A 180 0.45 14.65 -22.24
C GLN A 180 1.94 14.29 -22.07
N PHE A 181 2.29 13.01 -22.09
CA PHE A 181 3.68 12.57 -22.14
C PHE A 181 4.36 12.86 -23.49
N GLY A 182 3.59 13.16 -24.53
CA GLY A 182 4.10 13.33 -25.91
C GLY A 182 4.45 11.99 -26.57
N ALA A 183 3.90 10.88 -26.09
CA ALA A 183 4.07 9.55 -26.67
C ALA A 183 3.25 9.37 -27.94
N ILE A 184 2.10 10.03 -28.03
CA ILE A 184 1.18 10.03 -29.17
C ILE A 184 0.72 11.46 -29.48
N GLN A 185 0.42 11.70 -30.75
CA GLN A 185 -0.15 13.00 -31.16
C GLN A 185 -1.63 13.10 -30.74
N PRO A 186 -2.12 14.31 -30.43
CA PRO A 186 -3.54 14.58 -30.17
C PRO A 186 -4.44 14.19 -31.34
#